data_104bad4bfccb14a5f3d24d4d3e0f47da
#
_entry.id   104bad4bfccb14a5f3d24d4d3e0f47da
#
_cell.length_a   1.000
_cell.length_b   1.000
_cell.length_c   1.000
_cell.angle_alpha   90.00
_cell.angle_beta   90.00
_cell.angle_gamma   90.00
#
_symmetry.space_group_name_H-M   'P 1'
#
loop_
_entity.id
_entity.type
_entity.pdbx_description
1 polymer ?
#
loop_
_entity_poly.entity_id
_entity_poly.type
_entity_poly.pdbx_seq_one_letter_code
_entity_poly.pdbx_strand_id
1 'polypeptide(L)'
;MSSSLRDGGLLFATTFYAYDDGRLKKKIGGSSIITAQLCKELYPKEQDYYWAIHQGLYEGRKAINQDFALYHIAEISKQCVSKAHFRIITYNYDNYLESYMKNIGITANSLFDSHSGINDQLSVYHVHGYLPEVKFKTHIRAEHQKSIYLTEEDYNSLYNNPYSWQISSQLSFFRENTCLFVGCSLADPNIRRLLEMTGKEGRIHYAILTRDNMNTKDLITASNHFHRMGIEVIWVNNYEEITQKLCYLQN
;
A
#
# COMPACT_ATOMS: atom_id res chain seq x y z
N MET A 1 -20.56 -13.28 0.32
CA MET A 1 -19.17 -12.91 -0.08
C MET A 1 -18.69 -13.54 -1.37
N SER A 2 -19.11 -14.73 -1.77
CA SER A 2 -18.48 -15.47 -2.89
C SER A 2 -18.83 -15.02 -4.31
N SER A 3 -19.93 -14.33 -4.56
CA SER A 3 -20.34 -13.95 -5.92
C SER A 3 -19.85 -12.54 -6.32
N SER A 4 -19.85 -11.58 -5.42
CA SER A 4 -19.43 -10.20 -5.74
C SER A 4 -17.92 -10.01 -5.90
N LEU A 5 -17.11 -10.89 -5.28
CA LEU A 5 -15.65 -10.90 -5.47
C LEU A 5 -15.22 -11.57 -6.78
N ARG A 6 -16.11 -12.34 -7.43
CA ARG A 6 -15.77 -13.05 -8.68
C ARG A 6 -15.90 -12.19 -9.93
N ASP A 7 -16.74 -11.15 -9.90
CA ASP A 7 -17.05 -10.31 -11.05
C ASP A 7 -16.45 -8.89 -10.97
N GLY A 8 -15.95 -8.48 -9.80
CA GLY A 8 -15.26 -7.21 -9.58
C GLY A 8 -13.76 -7.42 -9.43
N GLY A 9 -12.96 -6.51 -9.94
CA GLY A 9 -11.51 -6.50 -9.70
C GLY A 9 -11.22 -6.43 -8.21
N LEU A 10 -10.31 -7.29 -7.73
CA LEU A 10 -9.83 -7.28 -6.36
C LEU A 10 -8.59 -6.39 -6.27
N LEU A 11 -8.63 -5.43 -5.36
CA LEU A 11 -7.54 -4.50 -5.11
C LEU A 11 -6.98 -4.73 -3.71
N PHE A 12 -5.67 -4.94 -3.63
CA PHE A 12 -4.96 -4.97 -2.34
C PHE A 12 -4.26 -3.65 -2.10
N ALA A 13 -4.46 -3.07 -0.92
CA ALA A 13 -3.71 -1.92 -0.45
C ALA A 13 -2.91 -2.33 0.79
N THR A 14 -1.60 -2.21 0.71
CA THR A 14 -0.68 -2.58 1.80
C THR A 14 0.17 -1.38 2.20
N THR A 15 0.45 -1.25 3.50
CA THR A 15 1.36 -0.24 4.03
C THR A 15 2.40 -0.90 4.93
N PHE A 16 3.64 -0.42 4.83
CA PHE A 16 4.70 -0.78 5.77
C PHE A 16 5.34 0.49 6.33
N TYR A 17 5.72 0.46 7.60
CA TYR A 17 6.50 1.51 8.21
C TYR A 17 7.97 1.36 7.83
N ALA A 18 8.47 2.24 6.96
CA ALA A 18 9.89 2.41 6.77
C ALA A 18 10.40 3.42 7.79
N TYR A 19 11.45 3.02 8.51
CA TYR A 19 12.32 3.86 9.32
C TYR A 19 11.68 4.66 10.47
N ASP A 20 11.78 4.13 11.69
CA ASP A 20 11.53 4.84 12.93
C ASP A 20 12.88 5.16 13.62
N ASP A 21 13.43 6.36 13.42
CA ASP A 21 14.40 6.90 14.37
C ASP A 21 13.63 7.41 15.60
N GLY A 22 13.41 6.52 16.56
CA GLY A 22 12.69 6.81 17.78
C GLY A 22 13.19 8.04 18.56
N ARG A 23 14.40 8.54 18.26
CA ARG A 23 14.98 9.75 18.86
C ARG A 23 14.39 11.03 18.26
N LEU A 24 14.22 11.07 16.94
CA LEU A 24 13.62 12.22 16.23
C LEU A 24 12.12 12.31 16.52
N LYS A 25 11.41 11.20 16.45
CA LYS A 25 9.98 11.12 16.74
C LYS A 25 9.64 11.62 18.15
N LYS A 26 10.48 11.29 19.14
CA LYS A 26 10.33 11.73 20.53
C LYS A 26 10.56 13.24 20.72
N LYS A 27 11.41 13.86 19.86
CA LYS A 27 11.72 15.30 19.94
C LYS A 27 10.72 16.21 19.23
N ILE A 28 10.03 15.72 18.19
CA ILE A 28 9.28 16.55 17.24
C ILE A 28 7.77 16.34 17.32
N GLY A 29 7.27 15.55 18.26
CA GLY A 29 5.84 15.36 18.45
C GLY A 29 5.17 14.34 17.52
N GLY A 30 5.93 13.39 16.94
CA GLY A 30 5.37 12.12 16.50
C GLY A 30 4.85 12.01 15.07
N SER A 31 4.90 13.05 14.22
CA SER A 31 4.54 12.93 12.80
C SER A 31 5.65 12.27 12.01
N SER A 32 5.37 11.10 11.40
CA SER A 32 6.32 10.39 10.53
C SER A 32 6.73 11.21 9.30
N ILE A 33 5.81 12.00 8.75
CA ILE A 33 6.02 12.86 7.58
C ILE A 33 7.00 13.99 7.89
N ILE A 34 6.81 14.67 9.03
CA ILE A 34 7.74 15.71 9.49
C ILE A 34 9.11 15.11 9.82
N THR A 35 9.14 13.94 10.44
CA THR A 35 10.40 13.22 10.72
C THR A 35 11.16 12.92 9.43
N ALA A 36 10.46 12.45 8.40
CA ALA A 36 11.06 12.18 7.09
C ALA A 36 11.61 13.44 6.42
N GLN A 37 10.89 14.58 6.53
CA GLN A 37 11.35 15.88 6.04
C GLN A 37 12.68 16.29 6.69
N LEU A 38 12.75 16.25 8.02
CA LEU A 38 13.96 16.60 8.74
C LEU A 38 15.12 15.64 8.50
N CYS A 39 14.81 14.33 8.32
CA CYS A 39 15.83 13.37 7.92
C CYS A 39 16.40 13.71 6.53
N LYS A 40 15.56 14.09 5.56
CA LYS A 40 16.01 14.49 4.22
C LYS A 40 16.98 15.66 4.28
N GLU A 41 16.70 16.66 5.13
CA GLU A 41 17.54 17.84 5.30
C GLU A 41 18.92 17.54 5.92
N LEU A 42 19.07 16.42 6.65
CA LEU A 42 20.35 16.00 7.22
C LEU A 42 21.33 15.43 6.18
N TYR A 43 20.85 15.05 5.00
CA TYR A 43 21.69 14.46 3.95
C TYR A 43 22.13 15.52 2.94
N PRO A 44 23.46 15.77 2.78
CA PRO A 44 23.98 16.76 1.84
C PRO A 44 23.68 16.42 0.38
N LYS A 45 23.47 15.14 0.09
CA LYS A 45 23.13 14.65 -1.25
C LYS A 45 21.85 13.84 -1.19
N GLU A 46 20.91 14.17 -2.02
CA GLU A 46 19.63 13.48 -2.13
C GLU A 46 19.77 11.97 -2.37
N GLN A 47 20.77 11.57 -3.15
CA GLN A 47 21.07 10.15 -3.38
C GLN A 47 21.48 9.39 -2.11
N ASP A 48 22.11 10.06 -1.12
CA ASP A 48 22.47 9.45 0.16
C ASP A 48 21.24 9.20 1.01
N TYR A 49 20.27 10.13 0.97
CA TYR A 49 18.98 9.98 1.63
C TYR A 49 18.21 8.78 1.09
N TYR A 50 18.04 8.67 -0.23
CA TYR A 50 17.33 7.53 -0.82
C TYR A 50 18.08 6.21 -0.62
N TRP A 51 19.41 6.24 -0.57
CA TRP A 51 20.17 5.05 -0.21
C TRP A 51 19.94 4.61 1.23
N ALA A 52 19.83 5.55 2.18
CA ALA A 52 19.50 5.23 3.57
C ALA A 52 18.09 4.63 3.70
N ILE A 53 17.11 5.15 2.96
CA ILE A 53 15.78 4.56 2.88
C ILE A 53 15.85 3.14 2.32
N HIS A 54 16.59 2.95 1.21
CA HIS A 54 16.77 1.64 0.59
C HIS A 54 17.38 0.63 1.57
N GLN A 55 18.42 1.01 2.30
CA GLN A 55 19.01 0.15 3.32
C GLN A 55 17.99 -0.22 4.40
N GLY A 56 17.21 0.75 4.90
CA GLY A 56 16.15 0.49 5.87
C GLY A 56 15.05 -0.45 5.37
N LEU A 57 14.74 -0.43 4.07
CA LEU A 57 13.76 -1.33 3.46
C LEU A 57 14.28 -2.76 3.29
N TYR A 58 15.56 -2.93 2.94
CA TYR A 58 16.08 -4.22 2.46
C TYR A 58 17.11 -4.88 3.39
N GLU A 59 17.71 -4.15 4.33
CA GLU A 59 18.63 -4.70 5.31
C GLU A 59 17.90 -5.62 6.29
N GLY A 60 18.42 -6.80 6.52
CA GLY A 60 17.81 -7.78 7.43
C GLY A 60 16.53 -8.44 6.90
N ARG A 61 16.27 -8.36 5.60
CA ARG A 61 15.12 -8.97 4.93
C ARG A 61 14.98 -10.44 5.29
N LYS A 62 13.75 -10.84 5.70
CA LYS A 62 13.36 -12.25 5.85
C LYS A 62 12.76 -12.77 4.54
N ALA A 63 12.97 -14.06 4.27
CA ALA A 63 12.29 -14.72 3.17
C ALA A 63 10.78 -14.71 3.39
N ILE A 64 10.01 -14.39 2.34
CA ILE A 64 8.55 -14.43 2.38
C ILE A 64 8.10 -15.89 2.40
N ASN A 65 7.27 -16.25 3.36
CA ASN A 65 6.66 -17.57 3.51
C ASN A 65 5.17 -17.40 3.83
N GLN A 66 4.48 -18.51 4.09
CA GLN A 66 3.04 -18.55 4.39
C GLN A 66 2.59 -17.77 5.64
N ASP A 67 3.53 -17.32 6.49
CA ASP A 67 3.22 -16.51 7.67
C ASP A 67 3.05 -15.02 7.30
N PHE A 68 3.36 -14.64 6.07
CA PHE A 68 3.27 -13.26 5.60
C PHE A 68 2.02 -13.04 4.72
N ALA A 69 1.34 -11.92 4.94
CA ALA A 69 0.21 -11.51 4.10
C ALA A 69 0.59 -11.41 2.60
N LEU A 70 1.82 -10.96 2.29
CA LEU A 70 2.34 -10.88 0.92
C LEU A 70 2.36 -12.21 0.19
N TYR A 71 2.66 -13.32 0.92
CA TYR A 71 2.56 -14.67 0.36
C TYR A 71 1.14 -14.94 -0.17
N HIS A 72 0.14 -14.73 0.66
CA HIS A 72 -1.26 -15.00 0.31
C HIS A 72 -1.77 -14.07 -0.78
N ILE A 73 -1.37 -12.79 -0.77
CA ILE A 73 -1.70 -11.84 -1.83
C ILE A 73 -1.14 -12.32 -3.18
N ALA A 74 0.11 -12.80 -3.21
CA ALA A 74 0.72 -13.32 -4.42
C ALA A 74 0.03 -14.60 -4.93
N GLU A 75 -0.31 -15.53 -4.03
CA GLU A 75 -1.04 -16.75 -4.40
C GLU A 75 -2.46 -16.46 -4.91
N ILE A 76 -3.19 -15.53 -4.30
CA ILE A 76 -4.49 -15.05 -4.80
C ILE A 76 -4.31 -14.42 -6.20
N SER A 77 -3.26 -13.61 -6.36
CA SER A 77 -2.94 -12.98 -7.64
C SER A 77 -2.73 -14.00 -8.76
N LYS A 78 -2.09 -15.12 -8.46
CA LYS A 78 -1.87 -16.23 -9.40
C LYS A 78 -3.18 -16.75 -10.00
N GLN A 79 -4.23 -16.82 -9.18
CA GLN A 79 -5.56 -17.26 -9.63
C GLN A 79 -6.31 -16.18 -10.43
N CYS A 80 -5.86 -14.93 -10.33
CA CYS A 80 -6.51 -13.76 -10.90
C CYS A 80 -5.78 -13.16 -12.10
N VAL A 81 -4.58 -13.64 -12.46
CA VAL A 81 -3.77 -13.10 -13.57
C VAL A 81 -4.52 -13.03 -14.91
N SER A 82 -5.41 -13.99 -15.16
CA SER A 82 -6.24 -14.01 -16.38
C SER A 82 -7.47 -13.09 -16.33
N LYS A 83 -7.74 -12.44 -15.18
CA LYS A 83 -8.89 -11.56 -15.01
C LYS A 83 -8.50 -10.13 -15.36
N ALA A 84 -9.08 -9.60 -16.42
CA ALA A 84 -8.76 -8.27 -16.98
C ALA A 84 -8.86 -7.10 -16.00
N HIS A 85 -9.55 -7.27 -14.88
CA HIS A 85 -9.82 -6.20 -13.91
C HIS A 85 -9.11 -6.38 -12.55
N PHE A 86 -8.23 -7.38 -12.41
CA PHE A 86 -7.47 -7.54 -11.18
C PHE A 86 -6.30 -6.56 -11.14
N ARG A 87 -6.22 -5.78 -10.08
CA ARG A 87 -5.19 -4.77 -9.86
C ARG A 87 -4.71 -4.80 -8.42
N ILE A 88 -3.46 -4.41 -8.20
CA ILE A 88 -2.89 -4.23 -6.87
C ILE A 88 -2.44 -2.78 -6.74
N ILE A 89 -2.87 -2.10 -5.69
CA ILE A 89 -2.29 -0.83 -5.24
C ILE A 89 -1.46 -1.11 -3.99
N THR A 90 -0.27 -0.57 -3.95
CA THR A 90 0.56 -0.57 -2.74
C THR A 90 0.97 0.84 -2.37
N TYR A 91 0.98 1.09 -1.06
CA TYR A 91 1.56 2.29 -0.47
C TYR A 91 2.99 2.06 0.00
N ASN A 92 3.51 0.83 -0.19
CA ASN A 92 4.90 0.50 0.08
C ASN A 92 5.81 0.97 -1.05
N TYR A 93 7.04 1.26 -0.68
CA TYR A 93 8.09 1.65 -1.62
C TYR A 93 8.88 0.45 -2.18
N ASP A 94 8.87 -0.67 -1.47
CA ASP A 94 9.64 -1.87 -1.80
C ASP A 94 9.01 -2.70 -2.93
N ASN A 95 9.81 -3.62 -3.48
CA ASN A 95 9.38 -4.58 -4.51
C ASN A 95 9.26 -6.02 -3.99
N TYR A 96 8.96 -6.20 -2.71
CA TYR A 96 8.87 -7.55 -2.12
C TYR A 96 7.81 -8.41 -2.78
N LEU A 97 6.64 -7.84 -3.06
CA LEU A 97 5.54 -8.55 -3.67
C LEU A 97 5.90 -9.05 -5.07
N GLU A 98 6.43 -8.17 -5.93
CA GLU A 98 6.83 -8.52 -7.29
C GLU A 98 8.00 -9.51 -7.31
N SER A 99 8.95 -9.35 -6.40
CA SER A 99 10.06 -10.28 -6.24
C SER A 99 9.58 -11.67 -5.87
N TYR A 100 8.60 -11.76 -4.95
CA TYR A 100 8.00 -13.04 -4.60
C TYR A 100 7.15 -13.61 -5.73
N MET A 101 6.31 -12.80 -6.38
CA MET A 101 5.52 -13.20 -7.55
C MET A 101 6.40 -13.81 -8.65
N LYS A 102 7.54 -13.19 -8.93
CA LYS A 102 8.51 -13.73 -9.88
C LYS A 102 9.02 -15.12 -9.49
N ASN A 103 9.26 -15.37 -8.20
CA ASN A 103 9.71 -16.68 -7.71
C ASN A 103 8.65 -17.78 -7.89
N ILE A 104 7.37 -17.43 -7.89
CA ILE A 104 6.26 -18.37 -8.12
C ILE A 104 5.76 -18.38 -9.58
N GLY A 105 6.52 -17.76 -10.50
CA GLY A 105 6.25 -17.77 -11.93
C GLY A 105 5.24 -16.75 -12.42
N ILE A 106 4.95 -15.70 -11.64
CA ILE A 106 4.10 -14.57 -12.03
C ILE A 106 4.96 -13.41 -12.43
N THR A 107 4.78 -12.88 -13.63
CA THR A 107 5.38 -11.61 -14.04
C THR A 107 4.44 -10.46 -13.68
N ALA A 108 4.91 -9.53 -12.87
CA ALA A 108 4.17 -8.33 -12.51
C ALA A 108 4.96 -7.08 -12.89
N ASN A 109 4.26 -6.04 -13.35
CA ASN A 109 4.83 -4.74 -13.64
C ASN A 109 4.66 -3.81 -12.44
N SER A 110 5.75 -3.17 -12.03
CA SER A 110 5.72 -2.06 -11.07
C SER A 110 5.41 -0.77 -11.81
N LEU A 111 4.25 -0.17 -11.52
CA LEU A 111 3.82 1.11 -12.06
C LEU A 111 3.96 2.17 -10.96
N PHE A 112 4.77 3.18 -11.17
CA PHE A 112 5.07 4.21 -10.16
C PHE A 112 5.03 5.65 -10.73
N ASP A 113 4.81 5.78 -12.04
CA ASP A 113 4.61 7.06 -12.71
C ASP A 113 3.67 6.92 -13.92
N SER A 114 3.34 8.04 -14.55
CA SER A 114 2.47 8.07 -15.74
C SER A 114 3.11 7.52 -17.01
N HIS A 115 4.41 7.27 -17.01
CA HIS A 115 5.18 6.78 -18.16
C HIS A 115 5.42 5.27 -18.08
N SER A 116 5.15 4.65 -16.93
CA SER A 116 5.24 3.21 -16.76
C SER A 116 4.23 2.53 -17.70
N GLY A 117 4.74 1.81 -18.68
CA GLY A 117 3.90 1.20 -19.73
C GLY A 117 2.94 0.15 -19.14
N ILE A 118 1.65 0.29 -19.40
CA ILE A 118 0.66 -0.74 -19.13
C ILE A 118 0.81 -1.80 -20.22
N ASN A 119 1.07 -3.03 -19.82
CA ASN A 119 1.04 -4.20 -20.71
C ASN A 119 0.03 -5.22 -20.16
N ASP A 120 -0.19 -6.31 -20.88
CA ASP A 120 -1.17 -7.36 -20.53
C ASP A 120 -0.81 -8.17 -19.27
N GLN A 121 0.25 -7.77 -18.55
CA GLN A 121 0.70 -8.42 -17.33
C GLN A 121 0.01 -7.83 -16.10
N LEU A 122 0.04 -8.57 -15.01
CA LEU A 122 -0.39 -8.08 -13.71
C LEU A 122 0.37 -6.79 -13.35
N SER A 123 -0.35 -5.77 -12.92
CA SER A 123 0.24 -4.49 -12.55
C SER A 123 0.11 -4.21 -11.06
N VAL A 124 1.23 -3.82 -10.43
CA VAL A 124 1.31 -3.33 -9.06
C VAL A 124 1.54 -1.83 -9.10
N TYR A 125 0.59 -1.07 -8.57
CA TYR A 125 0.58 0.39 -8.60
C TYR A 125 1.18 0.95 -7.31
N HIS A 126 2.40 1.48 -7.37
CA HIS A 126 3.11 2.11 -6.26
C HIS A 126 2.73 3.59 -6.16
N VAL A 127 1.61 3.87 -5.55
CA VAL A 127 1.03 5.24 -5.55
C VAL A 127 1.75 6.22 -4.61
N HIS A 128 2.61 5.75 -3.72
CA HIS A 128 3.49 6.59 -2.90
C HIS A 128 4.95 6.57 -3.37
N GLY A 129 5.23 5.85 -4.47
CA GLY A 129 6.55 5.73 -5.07
C GLY A 129 7.16 4.35 -4.99
N TYR A 130 8.28 4.17 -5.67
CA TYR A 130 8.90 2.88 -5.90
C TYR A 130 10.41 2.97 -5.75
N LEU A 131 10.96 2.16 -4.85
CA LEU A 131 12.38 2.04 -4.60
C LEU A 131 12.76 0.55 -4.64
N PRO A 132 13.12 0.01 -5.82
CA PRO A 132 13.41 -1.41 -5.97
C PRO A 132 14.69 -1.82 -5.25
N GLU A 133 14.80 -3.10 -4.89
CA GLU A 133 16.04 -3.67 -4.37
C GLU A 133 17.16 -3.55 -5.40
N VAL A 134 18.27 -2.90 -5.04
CA VAL A 134 19.45 -2.73 -5.87
C VAL A 134 20.72 -3.04 -5.06
N LYS A 135 21.77 -3.54 -5.74
CA LYS A 135 23.03 -3.91 -5.08
C LYS A 135 23.88 -2.71 -4.67
N PHE A 136 23.80 -1.61 -5.42
CA PHE A 136 24.65 -0.45 -5.22
C PHE A 136 23.83 0.85 -5.29
N LYS A 137 24.23 1.82 -4.50
CA LYS A 137 23.62 3.16 -4.44
C LYS A 137 23.46 3.81 -5.82
N THR A 138 24.46 3.64 -6.71
CA THR A 138 24.44 4.19 -8.06
C THR A 138 23.37 3.58 -8.97
N HIS A 139 22.75 2.48 -8.56
CA HIS A 139 21.66 1.86 -9.31
C HIS A 139 20.27 2.44 -8.95
N ILE A 140 20.18 3.29 -7.93
CA ILE A 140 18.94 4.05 -7.66
C ILE A 140 18.83 5.13 -8.72
N ARG A 141 17.86 4.99 -9.62
CA ARG A 141 17.66 5.92 -10.74
C ARG A 141 16.92 7.18 -10.29
N ALA A 142 17.11 8.28 -11.00
CA ALA A 142 16.43 9.54 -10.74
C ALA A 142 14.91 9.44 -10.82
N GLU A 143 14.37 8.57 -11.69
CA GLU A 143 12.94 8.30 -11.80
C GLU A 143 12.36 7.69 -10.51
N HIS A 144 13.11 6.76 -9.87
CA HIS A 144 12.70 6.19 -8.58
C HIS A 144 12.69 7.27 -7.48
N GLN A 145 13.74 8.10 -7.41
CA GLN A 145 13.83 9.17 -6.42
C GLN A 145 12.67 10.16 -6.54
N LYS A 146 12.35 10.57 -7.76
CA LYS A 146 11.23 11.50 -8.06
C LYS A 146 9.85 10.91 -7.80
N SER A 147 9.72 9.59 -7.77
CA SER A 147 8.44 8.93 -7.52
C SER A 147 8.06 8.84 -6.04
N ILE A 148 9.05 9.01 -5.12
CA ILE A 148 8.87 8.81 -3.68
C ILE A 148 8.15 10.01 -3.05
N TYR A 149 7.02 9.75 -2.39
CA TYR A 149 6.25 10.71 -1.58
C TYR A 149 6.35 10.30 -0.11
N LEU A 150 7.31 10.87 0.60
CA LEU A 150 7.61 10.50 1.99
C LEU A 150 7.63 11.69 2.94
N THR A 151 8.08 12.87 2.46
CA THR A 151 8.18 14.09 3.24
C THR A 151 6.89 14.90 3.21
N GLU A 152 6.75 15.86 4.12
CA GLU A 152 5.61 16.78 4.12
C GLU A 152 5.51 17.58 2.81
N GLU A 153 6.64 18.00 2.25
CA GLU A 153 6.72 18.70 0.98
C GLU A 153 6.25 17.82 -0.18
N ASP A 154 6.68 16.55 -0.21
CA ASP A 154 6.26 15.58 -1.23
C ASP A 154 4.74 15.38 -1.19
N TYR A 155 4.17 15.19 -0.01
CA TYR A 155 2.72 15.03 0.16
C TYR A 155 1.95 16.29 -0.21
N ASN A 156 2.41 17.48 0.17
CA ASN A 156 1.79 18.74 -0.23
C ASN A 156 1.78 18.89 -1.76
N SER A 157 2.88 18.53 -2.42
CA SER A 157 2.96 18.52 -3.88
C SER A 157 1.94 17.56 -4.51
N LEU A 158 1.81 16.36 -3.97
CA LEU A 158 0.85 15.36 -4.45
C LEU A 158 -0.60 15.84 -4.30
N TYR A 159 -0.95 16.46 -3.16
CA TYR A 159 -2.32 16.89 -2.88
C TYR A 159 -2.75 18.14 -3.60
N ASN A 160 -1.80 19.00 -3.94
CA ASN A 160 -2.06 20.20 -4.73
C ASN A 160 -2.28 19.87 -6.21
N ASN A 161 -2.01 18.64 -6.64
CA ASN A 161 -2.28 18.16 -8.00
C ASN A 161 -3.33 17.04 -8.02
N PRO A 162 -4.64 17.39 -8.04
CA PRO A 162 -5.72 16.39 -8.04
C PRO A 162 -5.75 15.53 -9.32
N TYR A 163 -5.05 15.94 -10.36
CA TYR A 163 -4.93 15.22 -11.62
C TYR A 163 -3.64 14.37 -11.69
N SER A 164 -2.89 14.29 -10.60
CA SER A 164 -1.73 13.40 -10.55
C SER A 164 -2.12 11.96 -10.87
N TRP A 165 -1.20 11.24 -11.47
CA TRP A 165 -1.40 9.83 -11.80
C TRP A 165 -1.79 9.02 -10.57
N GLN A 166 -1.17 9.30 -9.42
CA GLN A 166 -1.43 8.61 -8.16
C GLN A 166 -2.87 8.81 -7.67
N ILE A 167 -3.36 10.04 -7.71
CA ILE A 167 -4.73 10.38 -7.27
C ILE A 167 -5.76 9.82 -8.26
N SER A 168 -5.58 10.06 -9.55
CA SER A 168 -6.52 9.64 -10.59
C SER A 168 -6.64 8.12 -10.69
N SER A 169 -5.52 7.39 -10.56
CA SER A 169 -5.54 5.91 -10.55
C SER A 169 -6.33 5.37 -9.36
N GLN A 170 -6.08 5.88 -8.14
CA GLN A 170 -6.82 5.45 -6.96
C GLN A 170 -8.31 5.75 -7.07
N LEU A 171 -8.69 6.95 -7.52
CA LEU A 171 -10.10 7.31 -7.73
C LEU A 171 -10.80 6.39 -8.72
N SER A 172 -10.17 6.09 -9.87
CA SER A 172 -10.72 5.14 -10.85
C SER A 172 -10.92 3.76 -10.22
N PHE A 173 -9.92 3.25 -9.51
CA PHE A 173 -10.01 1.92 -8.91
C PHE A 173 -11.07 1.83 -7.81
N PHE A 174 -11.19 2.83 -6.95
CA PHE A 174 -12.21 2.85 -5.90
C PHE A 174 -13.63 2.99 -6.48
N ARG A 175 -13.77 3.61 -7.64
CA ARG A 175 -15.06 3.70 -8.34
C ARG A 175 -15.43 2.42 -9.07
N GLU A 176 -14.46 1.80 -9.73
CA GLU A 176 -14.72 0.71 -10.68
C GLU A 176 -14.67 -0.67 -10.02
N ASN A 177 -13.97 -0.79 -8.87
CA ASN A 177 -13.70 -2.09 -8.27
C ASN A 177 -14.12 -2.17 -6.80
N THR A 178 -14.46 -3.38 -6.34
CA THR A 178 -14.49 -3.69 -4.92
C THR A 178 -13.07 -3.90 -4.43
N CYS A 179 -12.64 -3.11 -3.45
CA CYS A 179 -11.29 -3.16 -2.91
C CYS A 179 -11.24 -3.97 -1.63
N LEU A 180 -10.16 -4.72 -1.42
CA LEU A 180 -9.80 -5.32 -0.13
C LEU A 180 -8.53 -4.65 0.39
N PHE A 181 -8.64 -3.91 1.49
CA PHE A 181 -7.51 -3.30 2.16
C PHE A 181 -6.88 -4.28 3.15
N VAL A 182 -5.58 -4.56 2.99
CA VAL A 182 -4.81 -5.49 3.83
C VAL A 182 -3.55 -4.79 4.32
N GLY A 183 -3.30 -4.81 5.64
CA GLY A 183 -2.13 -4.16 6.23
C GLY A 183 -2.16 -2.62 6.12
N CYS A 184 -3.29 -2.03 5.80
CA CYS A 184 -3.50 -0.60 5.68
C CYS A 184 -4.40 -0.14 6.84
N SER A 185 -3.89 0.72 7.71
CA SER A 185 -4.64 1.22 8.86
C SER A 185 -5.80 2.15 8.50
N LEU A 186 -5.86 2.63 7.24
CA LEU A 186 -6.80 3.66 6.79
C LEU A 186 -6.73 4.95 7.65
N ALA A 187 -5.59 5.18 8.31
CA ALA A 187 -5.35 6.38 9.10
C ALA A 187 -4.94 7.59 8.24
N ASP A 188 -4.45 7.35 7.03
CA ASP A 188 -4.06 8.42 6.09
C ASP A 188 -5.30 9.23 5.68
N PRO A 189 -5.37 10.53 6.01
CA PRO A 189 -6.51 11.39 5.69
C PRO A 189 -6.82 11.46 4.19
N ASN A 190 -5.85 11.21 3.36
CA ASN A 190 -5.99 11.33 1.92
C ASN A 190 -6.60 10.10 1.30
N ILE A 191 -6.22 8.92 1.74
CA ILE A 191 -6.91 7.68 1.37
C ILE A 191 -8.38 7.78 1.78
N ARG A 192 -8.64 8.26 3.00
CA ARG A 192 -10.01 8.46 3.52
C ARG A 192 -10.79 9.44 2.68
N ARG A 193 -10.19 10.57 2.30
CA ARG A 193 -10.83 11.56 1.41
C ARG A 193 -11.20 10.96 0.06
N LEU A 194 -10.31 10.15 -0.55
CA LEU A 194 -10.60 9.49 -1.81
C LEU A 194 -11.75 8.49 -1.67
N LEU A 195 -11.78 7.74 -0.59
CA LEU A 195 -12.86 6.80 -0.28
C LEU A 195 -14.19 7.52 -0.02
N GLU A 196 -14.20 8.64 0.70
CA GLU A 196 -15.40 9.46 0.89
C GLU A 196 -15.95 10.04 -0.43
N MET A 197 -15.06 10.39 -1.36
CA MET A 197 -15.46 10.87 -2.68
C MET A 197 -16.12 9.77 -3.53
N THR A 198 -15.71 8.53 -3.37
CA THR A 198 -16.18 7.38 -4.15
C THR A 198 -17.28 6.58 -3.46
N GLY A 199 -17.32 6.56 -2.14
CA GLY A 199 -18.28 5.79 -1.34
C GLY A 199 -19.75 6.21 -1.53
N LYS A 200 -19.98 7.42 -1.99
CA LYS A 200 -21.34 7.93 -2.31
C LYS A 200 -21.98 7.23 -3.52
N GLU A 201 -21.22 6.49 -4.30
CA GLU A 201 -21.69 5.76 -5.48
C GLU A 201 -22.22 4.35 -5.15
N GLY A 202 -22.32 4.01 -3.84
CA GLY A 202 -22.95 2.77 -3.36
C GLY A 202 -22.06 1.52 -3.47
N ARG A 203 -20.79 1.66 -3.80
CA ARG A 203 -19.85 0.52 -3.85
C ARG A 203 -19.30 0.25 -2.45
N ILE A 204 -19.26 -1.02 -2.08
CA ILE A 204 -18.72 -1.47 -0.79
C ILE A 204 -17.31 -2.02 -1.01
N HIS A 205 -16.37 -1.53 -0.21
CA HIS A 205 -15.02 -2.05 -0.06
C HIS A 205 -14.89 -2.85 1.24
N TYR A 206 -13.82 -3.59 1.41
CA TYR A 206 -13.54 -4.36 2.61
C TYR A 206 -12.17 -4.01 3.16
N ALA A 207 -12.01 -4.05 4.48
CA ALA A 207 -10.73 -3.88 5.15
C ALA A 207 -10.55 -4.95 6.23
N ILE A 208 -9.35 -5.54 6.30
CA ILE A 208 -8.98 -6.42 7.41
C ILE A 208 -8.15 -5.58 8.38
N LEU A 209 -8.69 -5.28 9.56
CA LEU A 209 -8.06 -4.45 10.59
C LEU A 209 -7.95 -5.19 11.90
N THR A 210 -6.88 -4.94 12.65
CA THR A 210 -6.73 -5.44 14.01
C THR A 210 -7.61 -4.63 14.96
N ARG A 211 -8.28 -5.31 15.88
CA ARG A 211 -9.11 -4.65 16.88
C ARG A 211 -8.31 -4.13 18.10
N ASP A 212 -7.02 -4.52 18.19
CA ASP A 212 -6.12 -4.19 19.29
C ASP A 212 -6.83 -4.36 20.66
N ASN A 213 -6.82 -3.32 21.51
CA ASN A 213 -7.49 -3.33 22.81
C ASN A 213 -8.88 -2.68 22.79
N MET A 214 -9.56 -2.62 21.64
CA MET A 214 -10.87 -2.01 21.50
C MET A 214 -11.95 -2.82 22.24
N ASN A 215 -12.78 -2.15 23.01
CA ASN A 215 -13.99 -2.74 23.56
C ASN A 215 -15.11 -2.79 22.50
N THR A 216 -16.22 -3.46 22.82
CA THR A 216 -17.35 -3.62 21.88
C THR A 216 -17.93 -2.28 21.39
N LYS A 217 -18.01 -1.28 22.27
CA LYS A 217 -18.54 0.04 21.91
C LYS A 217 -17.62 0.76 20.92
N ASP A 218 -16.31 0.67 21.13
CA ASP A 218 -15.30 1.26 20.24
C ASP A 218 -15.33 0.58 18.87
N LEU A 219 -15.45 -0.75 18.83
CA LEU A 219 -15.58 -1.52 17.58
C LEU A 219 -16.81 -1.10 16.78
N ILE A 220 -17.97 -0.97 17.44
CA ILE A 220 -19.21 -0.52 16.78
C ILE A 220 -19.04 0.90 16.24
N THR A 221 -18.44 1.80 17.04
CA THR A 221 -18.23 3.19 16.63
C THR A 221 -17.29 3.27 15.43
N ALA A 222 -16.18 2.53 15.45
CA ALA A 222 -15.21 2.46 14.35
C ALA A 222 -15.86 1.83 13.10
N SER A 223 -16.58 0.72 13.24
CA SER A 223 -17.29 0.08 12.13
C SER A 223 -18.29 1.04 11.46
N ASN A 224 -19.10 1.75 12.24
CA ASN A 224 -20.04 2.74 11.72
C ASN A 224 -19.33 3.91 11.01
N HIS A 225 -18.15 4.29 11.50
CA HIS A 225 -17.34 5.32 10.84
C HIS A 225 -16.82 4.85 9.46
N PHE A 226 -16.25 3.65 9.38
CA PHE A 226 -15.79 3.06 8.13
C PHE A 226 -16.94 2.77 7.16
N HIS A 227 -18.07 2.29 7.65
CA HIS A 227 -19.26 2.04 6.83
C HIS A 227 -19.75 3.31 6.10
N ARG A 228 -19.70 4.48 6.76
CA ARG A 228 -20.03 5.77 6.10
C ARG A 228 -19.07 6.13 4.95
N MET A 229 -17.89 5.56 4.92
CA MET A 229 -16.91 5.70 3.82
C MET A 229 -17.02 4.57 2.77
N GLY A 230 -18.06 3.73 2.87
CA GLY A 230 -18.26 2.59 1.98
C GLY A 230 -17.35 1.40 2.30
N ILE A 231 -16.87 1.25 3.55
CA ILE A 231 -15.96 0.18 3.95
C ILE A 231 -16.61 -0.70 5.00
N GLU A 232 -16.68 -2.01 4.73
CA GLU A 232 -17.00 -3.04 5.71
C GLU A 232 -15.71 -3.60 6.31
N VAL A 233 -15.60 -3.53 7.64
CA VAL A 233 -14.38 -3.95 8.35
C VAL A 233 -14.52 -5.40 8.84
N ILE A 234 -13.52 -6.19 8.50
CA ILE A 234 -13.30 -7.54 9.04
C ILE A 234 -12.29 -7.40 10.19
N TRP A 235 -12.83 -7.37 11.42
CA TRP A 235 -12.00 -7.26 12.62
C TRP A 235 -11.30 -8.58 12.93
N VAL A 236 -9.99 -8.49 13.19
CA VAL A 236 -9.14 -9.62 13.61
C VAL A 236 -8.43 -9.27 14.93
N ASN A 237 -7.99 -10.30 15.68
CA ASN A 237 -7.35 -10.10 16.97
C ASN A 237 -5.87 -9.72 16.84
N ASN A 238 -5.20 -10.20 15.79
CA ASN A 238 -3.77 -10.03 15.57
C ASN A 238 -3.43 -10.16 14.08
N TYR A 239 -2.18 -9.92 13.73
CA TYR A 239 -1.70 -10.02 12.35
C TYR A 239 -1.73 -11.45 11.78
N GLU A 240 -1.62 -12.48 12.62
CA GLU A 240 -1.69 -13.87 12.19
C GLU A 240 -3.08 -14.24 11.67
N GLU A 241 -4.13 -13.67 12.25
CA GLU A 241 -5.49 -13.86 11.75
C GLU A 241 -5.71 -13.20 10.37
N ILE A 242 -4.94 -12.16 10.01
CA ILE A 242 -4.98 -11.58 8.66
C ILE A 242 -4.58 -12.65 7.64
N THR A 243 -3.47 -13.33 7.87
CA THR A 243 -2.99 -14.39 6.97
C THR A 243 -3.99 -15.53 6.85
N GLN A 244 -4.61 -15.93 7.96
CA GLN A 244 -5.67 -16.95 7.96
C GLN A 244 -6.87 -16.51 7.11
N LYS A 245 -7.33 -15.25 7.24
CA LYS A 245 -8.44 -14.73 6.41
C LYS A 245 -8.08 -14.71 4.94
N LEU A 246 -6.87 -14.34 4.58
CA LEU A 246 -6.39 -14.37 3.19
C LEU A 246 -6.29 -15.80 2.65
N CYS A 247 -5.90 -16.77 3.48
CA CYS A 247 -5.86 -18.18 3.10
C CYS A 247 -7.25 -18.70 2.67
N TYR A 248 -8.34 -18.27 3.32
CA TYR A 248 -9.70 -18.62 2.91
C TYR A 248 -10.12 -18.05 1.54
N LEU A 249 -9.46 -17.02 1.06
CA LEU A 249 -9.75 -16.44 -0.26
C LEU A 249 -9.00 -17.16 -1.39
N GLN A 250 -8.06 -18.06 -1.06
CA GLN A 250 -7.31 -18.88 -2.03
C GLN A 250 -8.09 -20.12 -2.46
N ASN A 251 -9.08 -20.56 -1.67
CA ASN A 251 -9.90 -21.73 -1.89
C ASN A 251 -11.29 -21.33 -2.41
#